data_32dc51a25f3dde0f387335538654f6f1
#
_entry.id   32dc51a25f3dde0f387335538654f6f1
#
_cell.length_a   1.000
_cell.length_b   1.000
_cell.length_c   1.000
_cell.angle_alpha   90.00
_cell.angle_beta   90.00
_cell.angle_gamma   90.00
#
_symmetry.space_group_name_H-M   'P 1'
#
loop_
_entity.id
_entity.type
_entity.pdbx_description
1 polymer ?
#
loop_
_entity_poly.entity_id
_entity_poly.type
_entity_poly.pdbx_seq_one_letter_code
_entity_poly.pdbx_strand_id
1 'polypeptide(L)'
;MKKYNLNENYEFVGLWSTPTDPEQLIPGVLKYNAETGINLELEGSFSGEEFNIIHGHASGVNITVVDCFSTSWTMNLGIEGMYAPSKIVGNKIIVGTVIESLDELILEHVVLETSDIKPWSKLSGFSKPLYDDINERRKFSLTYKLPDEKIFYSDEEVDIGLNCSLNFPSTFPLSEDLVFRESNSFKITNKVSKGGLFHSAHVDAIRKFISLATRTDVSCRSIKMKLKDHEPYVFILANLIPINLDYKAKKLSDYDMFFTLTEVEERIQELYSKWFIFYCKSPESINLYFYKTKGWQHDFFLTKAQALEEAHRQINPGTNKWGYQSRVEALFNKFCNVMAHTGDAQAFSNIVKDHRDYYSHWFEKKRNKVSNGLILGYLSRDVNLLLEMMLLNVIGFDETEILKIVENCMAYRSYLEIGREHYPSSSERRHLWASTSPIENM
;
A
#
# COMPACT_ATOMS: atom_id res chain seq x y z
N MET A 1 19.26 2.97 -19.19
CA MET A 1 19.02 1.70 -18.46
C MET A 1 17.53 1.36 -18.51
N LYS A 2 17.16 0.08 -18.69
CA LYS A 2 15.75 -0.36 -18.70
C LYS A 2 15.14 -0.09 -17.32
N LYS A 3 13.93 0.45 -17.28
CA LYS A 3 13.16 0.63 -16.05
C LYS A 3 12.42 -0.68 -15.75
N TYR A 4 12.43 -1.09 -14.48
CA TYR A 4 11.71 -2.28 -14.02
C TYR A 4 10.55 -1.85 -13.14
N ASN A 5 9.37 -2.43 -13.42
CA ASN A 5 8.14 -2.18 -12.68
C ASN A 5 7.75 -3.43 -11.90
N LEU A 6 7.32 -3.25 -10.66
CA LEU A 6 6.95 -4.35 -9.77
C LEU A 6 5.69 -5.12 -10.21
N ASN A 7 4.86 -4.52 -11.04
CA ASN A 7 3.62 -5.14 -11.54
C ASN A 7 3.77 -5.80 -12.92
N GLU A 8 5.00 -5.91 -13.43
CA GLU A 8 5.31 -6.57 -14.69
C GLU A 8 6.06 -7.88 -14.44
N ASN A 9 6.00 -8.80 -15.38
CA ASN A 9 6.72 -10.06 -15.31
C ASN A 9 8.05 -9.93 -16.07
N TYR A 10 9.09 -10.56 -15.54
CA TYR A 10 10.42 -10.54 -16.15
C TYR A 10 11.03 -11.94 -16.17
N GLU A 11 11.79 -12.21 -17.22
CA GLU A 11 12.63 -13.40 -17.34
C GLU A 11 14.07 -12.96 -17.63
N PHE A 12 15.00 -13.58 -16.92
CA PHE A 12 16.44 -13.36 -17.05
C PHE A 12 17.12 -14.69 -17.30
N VAL A 13 17.51 -14.90 -18.55
CA VAL A 13 18.27 -16.08 -18.98
C VAL A 13 19.75 -15.79 -18.86
N GLY A 14 20.49 -16.63 -18.13
CA GLY A 14 21.89 -16.37 -17.86
C GLY A 14 22.61 -17.47 -17.10
N LEU A 15 23.78 -17.09 -16.57
CA LEU A 15 24.64 -17.95 -15.77
C LEU A 15 24.58 -17.51 -14.31
N TRP A 16 24.50 -18.47 -13.41
CA TRP A 16 24.27 -18.27 -12.01
C TRP A 16 25.33 -18.95 -11.17
N SER A 17 25.77 -18.32 -10.08
CA SER A 17 26.74 -18.83 -9.12
C SER A 17 26.38 -18.41 -7.71
N THR A 18 27.02 -18.99 -6.71
CA THR A 18 26.96 -18.53 -5.32
C THR A 18 28.16 -17.63 -5.00
N PRO A 19 28.09 -16.75 -4.01
CA PRO A 19 29.25 -15.96 -3.55
C PRO A 19 30.40 -16.83 -3.09
N THR A 20 30.12 -18.01 -2.55
CA THR A 20 31.13 -18.97 -2.03
C THR A 20 31.83 -19.78 -3.12
N ASP A 21 31.21 -19.90 -4.29
CA ASP A 21 31.77 -20.61 -5.46
C ASP A 21 31.44 -19.85 -6.76
N PRO A 22 32.11 -18.73 -7.02
CA PRO A 22 31.82 -17.88 -8.18
C PRO A 22 32.24 -18.50 -9.51
N GLU A 23 33.11 -19.52 -9.49
CA GLU A 23 33.58 -20.24 -10.68
C GLU A 23 32.55 -21.32 -11.14
N GLN A 24 31.71 -21.80 -10.26
CA GLN A 24 30.65 -22.74 -10.58
C GLN A 24 29.47 -22.02 -11.25
N LEU A 25 29.56 -21.82 -12.55
CA LEU A 25 28.54 -21.17 -13.36
C LEU A 25 27.51 -22.17 -13.88
N ILE A 26 26.26 -22.06 -13.43
CA ILE A 26 25.16 -22.93 -13.82
C ILE A 26 24.20 -22.16 -14.73
N PRO A 27 23.86 -22.67 -15.93
CA PRO A 27 22.84 -22.08 -16.77
C PRO A 27 21.46 -22.13 -16.08
N GLY A 28 20.64 -21.08 -16.29
CA GLY A 28 19.31 -21.09 -15.73
C GLY A 28 18.48 -19.86 -16.11
N VAL A 29 17.23 -19.88 -15.68
CA VAL A 29 16.25 -18.84 -15.94
C VAL A 29 15.67 -18.34 -14.62
N LEU A 30 15.91 -17.06 -14.31
CA LEU A 30 15.26 -16.37 -13.20
C LEU A 30 13.98 -15.71 -13.71
N LYS A 31 12.87 -16.03 -13.06
CA LYS A 31 11.54 -15.48 -13.35
C LYS A 31 11.07 -14.63 -12.18
N TYR A 32 10.71 -13.41 -12.44
CA TYR A 32 9.92 -12.58 -11.55
C TYR A 32 8.50 -12.54 -12.07
N ASN A 33 7.57 -12.96 -11.24
CA ASN A 33 6.15 -12.86 -11.52
C ASN A 33 5.49 -12.12 -10.35
N ALA A 34 4.76 -11.07 -10.67
CA ALA A 34 4.14 -10.21 -9.66
C ALA A 34 3.09 -10.93 -8.77
N GLU A 35 2.53 -12.07 -9.24
CA GLU A 35 1.56 -12.88 -8.49
C GLU A 35 2.21 -14.03 -7.73
N THR A 36 3.12 -14.76 -8.40
CA THR A 36 3.68 -16.02 -7.89
C THR A 36 5.07 -15.88 -7.31
N GLY A 37 5.69 -14.70 -7.47
CA GLY A 37 6.96 -14.37 -6.87
C GLY A 37 8.18 -14.68 -7.72
N ILE A 38 9.31 -14.93 -7.07
CA ILE A 38 10.64 -15.06 -7.67
C ILE A 38 11.03 -16.55 -7.68
N ASN A 39 11.32 -17.06 -8.86
CA ASN A 39 11.73 -18.44 -9.06
C ASN A 39 12.95 -18.49 -9.98
N LEU A 40 14.00 -19.18 -9.55
CA LEU A 40 15.18 -19.48 -10.35
C LEU A 40 15.18 -20.98 -10.69
N GLU A 41 15.14 -21.31 -11.97
CA GLU A 41 15.21 -22.67 -12.50
C GLU A 41 16.62 -22.86 -13.09
N LEU A 42 17.40 -23.77 -12.51
CA LEU A 42 18.78 -24.08 -12.93
C LEU A 42 18.84 -25.41 -13.68
N GLU A 43 19.70 -25.50 -14.67
CA GLU A 43 20.02 -26.77 -15.39
C GLU A 43 20.96 -27.69 -14.59
N GLY A 44 21.20 -27.39 -13.32
CA GLY A 44 22.05 -28.11 -12.39
C GLY A 44 21.73 -27.73 -10.96
N SER A 45 22.64 -28.03 -10.04
CA SER A 45 22.55 -27.66 -8.64
C SER A 45 23.85 -27.10 -8.11
N PHE A 46 23.75 -26.15 -7.19
CA PHE A 46 24.94 -25.68 -6.47
C PHE A 46 25.42 -26.72 -5.47
N SER A 47 26.72 -26.76 -5.26
CA SER A 47 27.36 -27.57 -4.21
C SER A 47 27.17 -26.86 -2.87
N GLY A 48 26.33 -27.40 -1.97
CA GLY A 48 26.05 -26.84 -0.65
C GLY A 48 24.56 -26.90 -0.29
N GLU A 49 24.26 -26.90 1.00
CA GLU A 49 22.88 -27.07 1.48
C GLU A 49 22.11 -25.75 1.66
N GLU A 50 22.82 -24.64 1.95
CA GLU A 50 22.19 -23.34 2.21
C GLU A 50 22.95 -22.18 1.52
N PHE A 51 22.25 -21.43 0.74
CA PHE A 51 22.72 -20.19 0.14
C PHE A 51 21.64 -19.12 0.26
N ASN A 52 22.00 -17.99 0.84
CA ASN A 52 21.09 -16.87 1.02
C ASN A 52 21.13 -15.87 -0.15
N ILE A 53 22.26 -15.87 -0.87
CA ILE A 53 22.53 -14.97 -2.00
C ILE A 53 22.95 -15.79 -3.21
N ILE A 54 22.41 -15.45 -4.38
CA ILE A 54 22.81 -15.98 -5.66
C ILE A 54 23.15 -14.84 -6.59
N HIS A 55 24.28 -14.97 -7.28
CA HIS A 55 24.73 -14.05 -8.31
C HIS A 55 24.31 -14.52 -9.69
N GLY A 56 24.01 -13.60 -10.58
CA GLY A 56 23.70 -13.89 -11.96
C GLY A 56 24.25 -12.85 -12.93
N HIS A 57 24.66 -13.32 -14.09
CA HIS A 57 24.86 -12.47 -15.25
C HIS A 57 23.89 -12.90 -16.33
N ALA A 58 22.84 -12.11 -16.50
CA ALA A 58 21.72 -12.50 -17.34
C ALA A 58 21.23 -11.33 -18.18
N SER A 59 20.94 -11.57 -19.45
CA SER A 59 20.44 -10.56 -20.38
C SER A 59 21.30 -9.27 -20.44
N GLY A 60 22.62 -9.39 -20.21
CA GLY A 60 23.58 -8.30 -20.24
C GLY A 60 23.60 -7.42 -18.99
N VAL A 61 23.00 -7.86 -17.90
CA VAL A 61 23.00 -7.18 -16.60
C VAL A 61 23.43 -8.10 -15.48
N ASN A 62 24.06 -7.53 -14.46
CA ASN A 62 24.34 -8.22 -13.22
C ASN A 62 23.11 -8.26 -12.34
N ILE A 63 22.90 -9.38 -11.68
CA ILE A 63 21.70 -9.63 -10.85
C ILE A 63 22.15 -10.29 -9.55
N THR A 64 21.56 -9.86 -8.44
CA THR A 64 21.65 -10.57 -7.16
C THR A 64 20.27 -11.00 -6.73
N VAL A 65 20.09 -12.28 -6.44
CA VAL A 65 18.89 -12.81 -5.80
C VAL A 65 19.17 -13.01 -4.32
N VAL A 66 18.25 -12.55 -3.48
CA VAL A 66 18.44 -12.48 -2.02
C VAL A 66 17.32 -13.20 -1.30
N ASP A 67 17.64 -13.70 -0.10
CA ASP A 67 16.75 -14.53 0.74
C ASP A 67 16.31 -15.78 -0.05
N CYS A 68 17.29 -16.52 -0.54
CA CYS A 68 17.10 -17.69 -1.37
C CYS A 68 16.92 -18.94 -0.53
N PHE A 69 16.06 -19.84 -1.00
CA PHE A 69 15.95 -21.21 -0.47
C PHE A 69 15.60 -22.19 -1.58
N SER A 70 16.15 -23.41 -1.49
CA SER A 70 15.86 -24.49 -2.43
C SER A 70 14.51 -25.12 -2.11
N THR A 71 13.69 -25.33 -3.14
CA THR A 71 12.39 -26.01 -3.00
C THR A 71 12.40 -27.43 -3.56
N SER A 72 13.48 -27.86 -4.22
CA SER A 72 13.62 -29.19 -4.79
C SER A 72 14.76 -29.96 -4.12
N TRP A 73 14.43 -31.06 -3.48
CA TRP A 73 15.38 -32.12 -3.11
C TRP A 73 15.46 -33.12 -4.25
N THR A 74 16.50 -33.10 -5.03
CA THR A 74 16.77 -34.15 -6.01
C THR A 74 17.81 -35.10 -5.44
N MET A 75 17.39 -36.32 -5.15
CA MET A 75 18.33 -37.41 -4.90
C MET A 75 19.11 -37.68 -6.20
N ASN A 76 20.41 -37.48 -6.15
CA ASN A 76 21.30 -37.99 -7.20
C ASN A 76 21.25 -39.51 -7.21
N LEU A 77 20.55 -40.12 -8.14
CA LEU A 77 20.50 -41.56 -8.36
C LEU A 77 21.74 -42.04 -9.15
N GLY A 78 22.92 -41.61 -8.75
CA GLY A 78 24.18 -42.30 -9.09
C GLY A 78 24.58 -42.37 -10.56
N ILE A 79 24.03 -41.55 -11.45
CA ILE A 79 24.49 -41.44 -12.84
C ILE A 79 25.46 -40.25 -12.93
N GLU A 80 26.74 -40.53 -13.01
CA GLU A 80 27.76 -39.52 -13.24
C GLU A 80 27.41 -38.70 -14.49
N GLY A 81 27.29 -37.36 -14.29
CA GLY A 81 27.06 -36.39 -15.37
C GLY A 81 25.63 -35.95 -15.60
N MET A 82 24.63 -36.51 -14.91
CA MET A 82 23.25 -35.98 -14.92
C MET A 82 23.00 -35.10 -13.68
N TYR A 83 23.13 -33.79 -13.83
CA TYR A 83 22.68 -32.87 -12.81
C TYR A 83 21.16 -32.75 -12.90
N ALA A 84 20.48 -33.05 -11.84
CA ALA A 84 19.03 -32.83 -11.78
C ALA A 84 18.76 -31.35 -11.72
N PRO A 85 17.78 -30.83 -12.48
CA PRO A 85 17.39 -29.42 -12.42
C PRO A 85 17.01 -29.04 -11.01
N SER A 86 17.48 -27.89 -10.54
CA SER A 86 17.10 -27.38 -9.23
C SER A 86 16.20 -26.14 -9.37
N LYS A 87 15.28 -26.01 -8.41
CA LYS A 87 14.39 -24.86 -8.32
C LYS A 87 14.62 -24.15 -7.01
N ILE A 88 14.87 -22.83 -7.11
CA ILE A 88 15.19 -21.96 -6.00
C ILE A 88 14.16 -20.84 -5.98
N VAL A 89 13.67 -20.53 -4.81
CA VAL A 89 12.78 -19.37 -4.55
C VAL A 89 13.59 -18.29 -3.89
N GLY A 90 13.39 -17.04 -4.31
CA GLY A 90 13.98 -15.86 -3.68
C GLY A 90 12.92 -14.88 -3.23
N ASN A 91 13.26 -13.99 -2.32
CA ASN A 91 12.36 -12.93 -1.87
C ASN A 91 12.61 -11.58 -2.56
N LYS A 92 13.83 -11.34 -3.02
CA LYS A 92 14.20 -10.07 -3.67
C LYS A 92 15.18 -10.33 -4.82
N ILE A 93 15.05 -9.51 -5.87
CA ILE A 93 16.02 -9.43 -6.96
C ILE A 93 16.56 -8.00 -6.96
N ILE A 94 17.87 -7.86 -7.01
CA ILE A 94 18.57 -6.59 -7.22
C ILE A 94 19.16 -6.64 -8.62
N VAL A 95 18.69 -5.77 -9.49
CA VAL A 95 19.11 -5.70 -10.89
C VAL A 95 20.05 -4.54 -11.09
N GLY A 96 21.23 -4.80 -11.60
CA GLY A 96 22.26 -3.80 -11.94
C GLY A 96 23.56 -3.95 -11.20
N THR A 97 23.65 -4.84 -10.20
CA THR A 97 24.89 -5.06 -9.44
C THR A 97 24.97 -6.46 -8.87
N VAL A 98 26.19 -6.86 -8.48
CA VAL A 98 26.48 -8.05 -7.67
C VAL A 98 26.76 -7.60 -6.24
N ILE A 99 26.18 -8.29 -5.28
CA ILE A 99 26.28 -7.99 -3.85
C ILE A 99 26.69 -9.26 -3.12
N GLU A 100 27.83 -9.24 -2.44
CA GLU A 100 28.35 -10.40 -1.70
C GLU A 100 27.69 -10.52 -0.32
N SER A 101 27.46 -9.39 0.35
CA SER A 101 26.79 -9.31 1.64
C SER A 101 25.85 -8.12 1.70
N LEU A 102 24.66 -8.30 2.29
CA LEU A 102 23.72 -7.21 2.50
C LEU A 102 24.20 -6.19 3.54
N ASP A 103 25.03 -6.63 4.49
CA ASP A 103 25.55 -5.79 5.56
C ASP A 103 26.60 -4.79 5.05
N GLU A 104 27.25 -5.09 3.92
CA GLU A 104 28.24 -4.23 3.28
C GLU A 104 27.61 -3.15 2.37
N LEU A 105 26.30 -3.28 2.08
CA LEU A 105 25.59 -2.32 1.26
C LEU A 105 25.46 -0.97 1.97
N ILE A 106 26.18 0.03 1.48
CA ILE A 106 25.96 1.41 1.89
C ILE A 106 24.96 2.05 0.94
N LEU A 107 23.73 2.15 1.43
CA LEU A 107 22.63 2.76 0.70
C LEU A 107 22.65 4.28 0.90
N GLU A 108 22.74 5.05 -0.19
CA GLU A 108 22.65 6.51 -0.15
C GLU A 108 21.18 6.96 -0.09
N HIS A 109 20.37 6.50 -1.03
CA HIS A 109 18.92 6.76 -1.01
C HIS A 109 18.13 5.73 -1.83
N VAL A 110 16.85 5.66 -1.52
CA VAL A 110 15.83 4.90 -2.27
C VAL A 110 14.88 5.86 -2.97
N VAL A 111 14.51 5.56 -4.21
CA VAL A 111 13.46 6.27 -4.93
C VAL A 111 12.30 5.33 -5.14
N LEU A 112 11.14 5.69 -4.59
CA LEU A 112 9.90 4.95 -4.63
C LEU A 112 8.90 5.66 -5.55
N GLU A 113 8.42 4.97 -6.59
CA GLU A 113 7.30 5.42 -7.38
C GLU A 113 6.04 4.62 -7.01
N THR A 114 4.94 5.31 -6.76
CA THR A 114 3.64 4.69 -6.43
C THR A 114 2.58 5.09 -7.45
N SER A 115 1.48 4.33 -7.48
CA SER A 115 0.25 4.80 -8.12
C SER A 115 -0.32 5.99 -7.33
N ASP A 116 -1.21 6.74 -7.96
CA ASP A 116 -2.01 7.81 -7.32
C ASP A 116 -1.24 8.97 -6.65
N ILE A 117 0.10 8.93 -6.67
CA ILE A 117 0.92 10.00 -6.09
C ILE A 117 0.69 11.36 -6.78
N LYS A 118 0.57 11.38 -8.11
CA LYS A 118 0.39 12.62 -8.85
C LYS A 118 -0.98 13.28 -8.61
N PRO A 119 -2.13 12.56 -8.71
CA PRO A 119 -3.42 13.13 -8.36
C PRO A 119 -3.52 13.56 -6.90
N TRP A 120 -2.88 12.84 -5.97
CA TRP A 120 -2.86 13.18 -4.55
C TRP A 120 -1.98 14.40 -4.25
N SER A 121 -0.75 14.42 -4.76
CA SER A 121 0.20 15.51 -4.46
C SER A 121 -0.13 16.80 -5.19
N LYS A 122 -0.76 16.70 -6.37
CA LYS A 122 -0.96 17.80 -7.32
C LYS A 122 0.34 18.53 -7.70
N LEU A 123 1.49 17.95 -7.38
CA LEU A 123 2.78 18.52 -7.68
C LEU A 123 3.05 18.41 -9.18
N SER A 124 3.21 19.54 -9.83
CA SER A 124 3.54 19.64 -11.25
C SER A 124 4.33 20.91 -11.52
N GLY A 125 5.33 20.78 -12.40
CA GLY A 125 6.10 21.91 -12.90
C GLY A 125 5.50 22.58 -14.13
N PHE A 126 4.44 21.98 -14.70
CA PHE A 126 3.78 22.58 -15.88
C PHE A 126 2.86 23.72 -15.46
N SER A 127 3.05 24.89 -16.07
CA SER A 127 2.08 25.98 -16.02
C SER A 127 0.90 25.69 -16.97
N LYS A 128 -0.21 26.38 -16.74
CA LYS A 128 -1.32 26.35 -17.72
C LYS A 128 -0.82 26.88 -19.07
N PRO A 129 -1.15 26.20 -20.19
CA PRO A 129 -0.79 26.67 -21.51
C PRO A 129 -1.33 28.10 -21.74
N LEU A 130 -0.47 28.98 -22.22
CA LEU A 130 -0.86 30.31 -22.68
C LEU A 130 -1.06 30.27 -24.18
N TYR A 131 -2.21 30.77 -24.62
CA TYR A 131 -2.53 30.94 -26.04
C TYR A 131 -2.44 32.44 -26.37
N ASP A 132 -1.62 32.80 -27.31
CA ASP A 132 -1.46 34.22 -27.74
C ASP A 132 -2.74 34.75 -28.43
N ASP A 133 -3.51 33.87 -29.08
CA ASP A 133 -4.82 34.17 -29.65
C ASP A 133 -5.78 32.97 -29.41
N ILE A 134 -6.85 33.22 -28.65
CA ILE A 134 -7.88 32.23 -28.35
C ILE A 134 -8.62 31.80 -29.61
N ASN A 135 -8.75 32.66 -30.58
CA ASN A 135 -9.52 32.40 -31.80
C ASN A 135 -8.70 31.69 -32.90
N GLU A 136 -7.42 32.00 -32.97
CA GLU A 136 -6.57 31.46 -34.06
C GLU A 136 -5.80 30.20 -33.65
N ARG A 137 -5.53 29.95 -32.35
CA ARG A 137 -4.73 28.83 -31.80
C ARG A 137 -3.41 28.58 -32.56
N ARG A 138 -2.85 29.63 -33.20
CA ARG A 138 -1.65 29.50 -34.03
C ARG A 138 -0.37 29.38 -33.25
N LYS A 139 -0.38 29.81 -31.97
CA LYS A 139 0.78 29.75 -31.09
C LYS A 139 0.35 29.45 -29.67
N PHE A 140 0.99 28.48 -29.03
CA PHE A 140 0.86 28.27 -27.61
C PHE A 140 2.24 28.15 -26.96
N SER A 141 2.34 28.54 -25.69
CA SER A 141 3.54 28.38 -24.89
C SER A 141 3.24 27.50 -23.70
N LEU A 142 4.09 26.50 -23.51
CA LEU A 142 4.07 25.62 -22.34
C LEU A 142 5.36 25.84 -21.56
N THR A 143 5.23 26.33 -20.34
CA THR A 143 6.38 26.55 -19.46
C THR A 143 6.46 25.46 -18.43
N TYR A 144 7.66 24.94 -18.22
CA TYR A 144 7.96 23.99 -17.18
C TYR A 144 9.03 24.55 -16.23
N LYS A 145 8.74 24.55 -14.94
CA LYS A 145 9.69 24.85 -13.87
C LYS A 145 9.71 23.67 -12.92
N LEU A 146 10.86 22.99 -12.81
CA LEU A 146 10.99 21.87 -11.89
C LEU A 146 10.62 22.33 -10.46
N PRO A 147 9.61 21.69 -9.83
CA PRO A 147 9.28 21.99 -8.44
C PRO A 147 10.43 21.61 -7.49
N ASP A 148 10.61 22.39 -6.46
CA ASP A 148 11.54 22.06 -5.39
C ASP A 148 11.11 20.81 -4.64
N GLU A 149 12.08 20.06 -4.11
CA GLU A 149 11.81 18.90 -3.25
C GLU A 149 11.01 19.34 -2.02
N LYS A 150 9.91 18.63 -1.75
CA LYS A 150 9.10 18.87 -0.55
C LYS A 150 9.46 17.84 0.51
N ILE A 151 9.96 18.31 1.64
CA ILE A 151 10.25 17.43 2.79
C ILE A 151 8.95 16.93 3.38
N PHE A 152 8.79 15.62 3.29
CA PHE A 152 7.63 14.89 3.75
C PHE A 152 7.79 14.36 5.18
N TYR A 153 9.01 13.98 5.54
CA TYR A 153 9.38 13.48 6.85
C TYR A 153 10.87 13.65 7.08
N SER A 154 11.26 13.88 8.32
CA SER A 154 12.66 13.95 8.73
C SER A 154 12.80 13.50 10.17
N ASP A 155 13.75 12.59 10.42
CA ASP A 155 14.19 12.19 11.76
C ASP A 155 15.73 12.11 11.82
N GLU A 156 16.28 11.44 12.82
CA GLU A 156 17.74 11.28 12.98
C GLU A 156 18.36 10.30 11.96
N GLU A 157 17.56 9.38 11.41
CA GLU A 157 18.03 8.30 10.53
C GLU A 157 17.76 8.59 9.05
N VAL A 158 16.63 9.23 8.72
CA VAL A 158 16.19 9.40 7.34
C VAL A 158 15.57 10.77 7.07
N ASP A 159 15.71 11.22 5.81
CA ASP A 159 14.87 12.25 5.21
C ASP A 159 14.02 11.63 4.11
N ILE A 160 12.72 11.94 4.10
CA ILE A 160 11.82 11.55 3.02
C ILE A 160 11.36 12.81 2.31
N GLY A 161 11.75 12.93 1.05
CA GLY A 161 11.36 14.03 0.16
C GLY A 161 10.42 13.56 -0.93
N LEU A 162 9.48 14.41 -1.31
CA LEU A 162 8.65 14.24 -2.49
C LEU A 162 9.26 15.05 -3.65
N ASN A 163 9.66 14.35 -4.70
CA ASN A 163 10.34 14.89 -5.86
C ASN A 163 9.48 14.79 -7.11
N CYS A 164 9.66 15.77 -7.98
CA CYS A 164 9.15 15.77 -9.34
C CYS A 164 10.31 15.55 -10.32
N SER A 165 10.07 14.82 -11.39
CA SER A 165 11.03 14.64 -12.48
C SER A 165 10.35 14.73 -13.82
N LEU A 166 11.05 15.29 -14.82
CA LEU A 166 10.57 15.40 -16.18
C LEU A 166 11.47 14.61 -17.12
N ASN A 167 10.90 13.67 -17.86
CA ASN A 167 11.58 13.03 -18.97
C ASN A 167 11.35 13.84 -20.25
N PHE A 168 12.43 14.38 -20.78
CA PHE A 168 12.45 15.01 -22.08
C PHE A 168 12.53 13.94 -23.18
N PRO A 169 11.86 14.14 -24.31
CA PRO A 169 12.06 13.28 -25.46
C PRO A 169 13.53 13.34 -25.92
N SER A 170 14.14 12.17 -26.12
CA SER A 170 15.54 12.05 -26.49
C SER A 170 15.87 12.53 -27.90
N THR A 171 14.86 12.68 -28.74
CA THR A 171 14.98 13.11 -30.12
C THR A 171 14.11 14.33 -30.36
N PHE A 172 14.75 15.47 -30.62
CA PHE A 172 14.16 16.69 -31.11
C PHE A 172 14.64 16.86 -32.54
N PRO A 173 13.86 17.10 -33.55
CA PRO A 173 12.40 17.37 -33.68
C PRO A 173 11.67 16.45 -34.67
N LEU A 174 11.88 15.17 -34.71
CA LEU A 174 11.49 14.29 -35.80
C LEU A 174 10.35 13.32 -35.52
N SER A 175 9.66 13.42 -34.38
CA SER A 175 8.44 12.63 -34.13
C SER A 175 7.20 13.48 -34.35
N GLU A 176 6.16 12.88 -34.91
CA GLU A 176 4.83 13.48 -35.03
C GLU A 176 4.25 13.85 -33.66
N ASP A 177 4.67 13.15 -32.59
CA ASP A 177 4.26 13.38 -31.21
C ASP A 177 5.43 13.84 -30.34
N LEU A 178 5.24 14.93 -29.62
CA LEU A 178 6.15 15.39 -28.57
C LEU A 178 5.57 15.06 -27.21
N VAL A 179 6.12 14.05 -26.54
CA VAL A 179 5.62 13.55 -25.26
C VAL A 179 6.54 13.95 -24.11
N PHE A 180 6.06 14.83 -23.23
CA PHE A 180 6.68 15.13 -21.95
C PHE A 180 6.07 14.27 -20.86
N ARG A 181 6.88 13.52 -20.14
CA ARG A 181 6.42 12.67 -19.04
C ARG A 181 6.96 13.19 -17.72
N GLU A 182 6.06 13.76 -16.94
CA GLU A 182 6.34 14.15 -15.57
C GLU A 182 5.96 13.00 -14.62
N SER A 183 6.83 12.68 -13.69
CA SER A 183 6.59 11.68 -12.65
C SER A 183 6.96 12.22 -11.27
N ASN A 184 6.19 11.84 -10.27
CA ASN A 184 6.43 12.16 -8.87
C ASN A 184 6.89 10.90 -8.16
N SER A 185 7.85 11.05 -7.24
CA SER A 185 8.42 9.93 -6.49
C SER A 185 8.83 10.38 -5.10
N PHE A 186 8.82 9.45 -4.14
CA PHE A 186 9.45 9.67 -2.85
C PHE A 186 10.92 9.28 -2.92
N LYS A 187 11.76 10.13 -2.34
CA LYS A 187 13.18 9.86 -2.12
C LYS A 187 13.40 9.69 -0.63
N ILE A 188 13.85 8.52 -0.22
CA ILE A 188 14.20 8.21 1.16
C ILE A 188 15.72 8.25 1.24
N THR A 189 16.27 9.27 1.87
CA THR A 189 17.71 9.52 1.99
C THR A 189 18.19 9.12 3.37
N ASN A 190 19.22 8.27 3.45
CA ASN A 190 19.83 7.89 4.71
C ASN A 190 20.75 8.99 5.23
N LYS A 191 20.58 9.38 6.49
CA LYS A 191 21.49 10.28 7.22
C LYS A 191 22.65 9.53 7.86
N VAL A 192 22.41 8.27 8.17
CA VAL A 192 23.38 7.39 8.83
C VAL A 192 23.78 6.28 7.87
N SER A 193 25.06 6.09 7.70
CA SER A 193 25.62 4.96 6.91
C SER A 193 25.41 3.67 7.69
N LYS A 194 24.22 3.08 7.60
CA LYS A 194 23.95 1.72 8.10
C LYS A 194 23.98 0.77 6.90
N GLY A 195 24.68 -0.34 7.04
CA GLY A 195 24.59 -1.44 6.09
C GLY A 195 23.18 -2.03 6.10
N GLY A 196 22.78 -2.62 5.00
CA GLY A 196 21.50 -3.32 4.89
C GLY A 196 20.58 -2.82 3.80
N LEU A 197 19.61 -3.67 3.48
CA LEU A 197 18.59 -3.36 2.50
C LEU A 197 17.58 -2.36 3.06
N PHE A 198 17.21 -1.46 2.23
CA PHE A 198 16.32 -0.32 2.34
C PHE A 198 15.25 -0.35 3.47
N HIS A 199 14.80 0.83 3.87
CA HIS A 199 13.75 1.05 4.88
C HIS A 199 12.37 0.54 4.43
N SER A 200 12.17 -0.79 4.41
CA SER A 200 10.93 -1.43 3.97
C SER A 200 9.69 -0.92 4.74
N ALA A 201 9.87 -0.58 6.02
CA ALA A 201 8.83 -0.01 6.85
C ALA A 201 8.35 1.35 6.31
N HIS A 202 9.26 2.26 5.93
CA HIS A 202 8.88 3.54 5.36
C HIS A 202 8.22 3.40 3.99
N VAL A 203 8.68 2.47 3.14
CA VAL A 203 8.07 2.21 1.83
C VAL A 203 6.61 1.80 1.98
N ASP A 204 6.31 0.84 2.86
CA ASP A 204 4.93 0.39 3.08
C ASP A 204 4.10 1.42 3.84
N ALA A 205 4.68 2.13 4.81
CA ALA A 205 4.00 3.20 5.55
C ALA A 205 3.59 4.36 4.63
N ILE A 206 4.46 4.80 3.71
CA ILE A 206 4.15 5.83 2.70
C ILE A 206 3.01 5.37 1.81
N ARG A 207 3.11 4.15 1.27
CA ARG A 207 2.08 3.56 0.42
C ARG A 207 0.72 3.56 1.11
N LYS A 208 0.65 3.08 2.34
CA LYS A 208 -0.58 3.00 3.14
C LYS A 208 -1.09 4.36 3.58
N PHE A 209 -0.21 5.33 3.84
CA PHE A 209 -0.62 6.71 4.13
C PHE A 209 -1.34 7.34 2.94
N ILE A 210 -0.76 7.21 1.74
CA ILE A 210 -1.40 7.70 0.52
C ILE A 210 -2.68 6.91 0.24
N SER A 211 -2.70 5.59 0.51
CA SER A 211 -3.91 4.78 0.37
C SER A 211 -5.05 5.25 1.27
N LEU A 212 -4.74 5.66 2.51
CA LEU A 212 -5.72 6.28 3.41
C LEU A 212 -6.21 7.61 2.84
N ALA A 213 -5.29 8.49 2.45
CA ALA A 213 -5.60 9.82 1.93
C ALA A 213 -6.47 9.77 0.66
N THR A 214 -6.13 8.89 -0.28
CA THR A 214 -6.82 8.75 -1.57
C THR A 214 -7.98 7.76 -1.53
N ARG A 215 -8.16 7.00 -0.45
CA ARG A 215 -9.13 5.91 -0.33
C ARG A 215 -9.02 4.87 -1.45
N THR A 216 -7.82 4.69 -1.95
CA THR A 216 -7.49 3.69 -2.98
C THR A 216 -6.43 2.73 -2.47
N ASP A 217 -6.31 1.59 -3.11
CA ASP A 217 -5.20 0.67 -2.82
C ASP A 217 -4.01 1.08 -3.68
N VAL A 218 -3.19 1.96 -3.11
CA VAL A 218 -1.98 2.46 -3.76
C VAL A 218 -0.98 1.32 -3.92
N SER A 219 -0.48 1.15 -5.14
CA SER A 219 0.50 0.14 -5.50
C SER A 219 1.89 0.75 -5.67
N CYS A 220 2.91 0.06 -5.23
CA CYS A 220 4.29 0.39 -5.61
C CYS A 220 4.51 0.03 -7.07
N ARG A 221 5.04 0.98 -7.85
CA ARG A 221 5.33 0.78 -9.29
C ARG A 221 6.78 0.41 -9.52
N SER A 222 7.70 1.14 -8.91
CA SER A 222 9.12 0.85 -9.01
C SER A 222 9.87 1.28 -7.76
N ILE A 223 10.91 0.54 -7.43
CA ILE A 223 11.86 0.87 -6.38
C ILE A 223 13.24 0.83 -7.01
N LYS A 224 13.97 1.91 -6.88
CA LYS A 224 15.36 1.98 -7.30
C LYS A 224 16.20 2.54 -6.17
N MET A 225 17.43 2.03 -6.06
CA MET A 225 18.38 2.44 -5.04
C MET A 225 19.59 3.11 -5.68
N LYS A 226 20.12 4.10 -4.99
CA LYS A 226 21.45 4.61 -5.22
C LYS A 226 22.37 4.04 -4.13
N LEU A 227 23.32 3.26 -4.54
CA LEU A 227 24.37 2.76 -3.66
C LEU A 227 25.54 3.74 -3.66
N LYS A 228 26.22 3.89 -2.53
CA LYS A 228 27.42 4.70 -2.42
C LYS A 228 28.49 4.11 -3.35
N ASP A 229 29.20 4.99 -4.02
CA ASP A 229 30.30 4.63 -4.94
C ASP A 229 29.90 3.72 -6.12
N HIS A 230 28.59 3.58 -6.39
CA HIS A 230 28.06 2.80 -7.51
C HIS A 230 27.20 3.64 -8.46
N GLU A 231 27.53 3.66 -9.72
CA GLU A 231 26.75 4.22 -10.82
C GLU A 231 26.46 3.10 -11.84
N PRO A 232 25.26 2.97 -12.35
CA PRO A 232 24.02 3.75 -12.15
C PRO A 232 23.16 3.27 -10.96
N TYR A 233 21.90 3.75 -10.90
CA TYR A 233 20.89 3.19 -9.99
C TYR A 233 20.69 1.69 -10.21
N VAL A 234 20.42 0.96 -9.13
CA VAL A 234 19.97 -0.42 -9.16
C VAL A 234 18.48 -0.52 -8.91
N PHE A 235 17.82 -1.53 -9.44
CA PHE A 235 16.38 -1.74 -9.27
C PHE A 235 16.11 -2.91 -8.33
N ILE A 236 15.06 -2.80 -7.54
CA ILE A 236 14.56 -3.88 -6.68
C ILE A 236 13.26 -4.41 -7.23
N LEU A 237 13.19 -5.74 -7.39
CA LEU A 237 11.96 -6.49 -7.55
C LEU A 237 11.79 -7.35 -6.30
N ALA A 238 10.67 -7.25 -5.61
CA ALA A 238 10.46 -7.92 -4.33
C ALA A 238 9.03 -8.44 -4.18
N ASN A 239 8.90 -9.63 -3.58
CA ASN A 239 7.62 -10.28 -3.33
C ASN A 239 6.86 -9.70 -2.13
N LEU A 240 7.58 -9.05 -1.21
CA LEU A 240 7.04 -8.63 0.09
C LEU A 240 6.23 -7.32 0.03
N ILE A 241 6.20 -6.66 -1.13
CA ILE A 241 5.46 -5.43 -1.31
C ILE A 241 4.14 -5.77 -1.96
N PRO A 242 3.00 -5.56 -1.31
CA PRO A 242 1.69 -5.82 -1.91
C PRO A 242 1.54 -5.04 -3.20
N ILE A 243 1.37 -5.75 -4.30
CA ILE A 243 1.16 -5.18 -5.62
C ILE A 243 -0.32 -5.36 -5.96
N ASN A 244 -0.97 -4.28 -6.31
CA ASN A 244 -2.32 -4.38 -6.85
C ASN A 244 -2.24 -4.61 -8.37
N LEU A 245 -2.33 -5.87 -8.77
CA LEU A 245 -2.27 -6.28 -10.18
C LEU A 245 -3.48 -5.82 -11.00
N ASP A 246 -4.62 -5.70 -10.33
CA ASP A 246 -5.86 -5.20 -10.92
C ASP A 246 -5.92 -3.66 -10.95
N TYR A 247 -4.82 -2.99 -10.56
CA TYR A 247 -4.80 -1.54 -10.55
C TYR A 247 -5.04 -0.99 -11.97
N LYS A 248 -6.23 -0.48 -12.16
CA LYS A 248 -6.57 0.35 -13.33
C LYS A 248 -6.48 1.80 -12.89
N ALA A 249 -5.64 2.57 -13.59
CA ALA A 249 -5.54 4.00 -13.34
C ALA A 249 -6.94 4.65 -13.40
N LYS A 250 -7.53 4.89 -12.23
CA LYS A 250 -8.80 5.62 -12.12
C LYS A 250 -8.45 7.09 -12.08
N LYS A 251 -9.19 7.90 -12.83
CA LYS A 251 -9.07 9.35 -12.71
C LYS A 251 -9.68 9.74 -11.36
N LEU A 252 -8.83 9.90 -10.35
CA LEU A 252 -9.24 10.35 -9.03
C LEU A 252 -9.59 11.84 -9.08
N SER A 253 -10.74 12.18 -8.53
CA SER A 253 -11.15 13.54 -8.22
C SER A 253 -10.82 13.86 -6.77
N ASP A 254 -10.67 15.15 -6.44
CA ASP A 254 -10.47 15.60 -5.06
C ASP A 254 -11.60 15.14 -4.12
N TYR A 255 -12.81 15.06 -4.63
CA TYR A 255 -13.99 14.58 -3.90
C TYR A 255 -13.99 13.08 -3.62
N ASP A 256 -13.11 12.30 -4.26
CA ASP A 256 -12.94 10.88 -3.96
C ASP A 256 -11.97 10.64 -2.78
N MET A 257 -11.16 11.65 -2.43
CA MET A 257 -10.10 11.58 -1.44
C MET A 257 -10.55 12.14 -0.08
N PHE A 258 -9.88 11.74 0.99
CA PHE A 258 -10.02 12.39 2.28
C PHE A 258 -9.28 13.72 2.31
N PHE A 259 -8.07 13.74 1.77
CA PHE A 259 -7.27 14.96 1.65
C PHE A 259 -6.21 14.82 0.56
N THR A 260 -5.80 15.94 0.02
CA THR A 260 -4.68 16.07 -0.92
C THR A 260 -3.47 16.66 -0.21
N LEU A 261 -2.27 16.53 -0.79
CA LEU A 261 -1.07 17.14 -0.22
C LEU A 261 -1.21 18.65 -0.08
N THR A 262 -1.81 19.33 -1.07
CA THR A 262 -1.98 20.79 -1.05
C THR A 262 -2.85 21.30 0.10
N GLU A 263 -3.79 20.49 0.59
CA GLU A 263 -4.66 20.84 1.71
C GLU A 263 -3.95 20.70 3.07
N VAL A 264 -2.90 19.89 3.14
CA VAL A 264 -2.18 19.57 4.38
C VAL A 264 -0.70 19.91 4.32
N GLU A 265 -0.25 20.65 3.31
CA GLU A 265 1.16 20.89 3.02
C GLU A 265 1.94 21.41 4.22
N GLU A 266 1.38 22.35 4.96
CA GLU A 266 2.02 22.95 6.14
C GLU A 266 2.15 21.99 7.32
N ARG A 267 1.33 20.95 7.36
CA ARG A 267 1.25 19.95 8.44
C ARG A 267 1.71 18.56 8.03
N ILE A 268 2.13 18.37 6.80
CA ILE A 268 2.38 17.02 6.25
C ILE A 268 3.41 16.23 7.07
N GLN A 269 4.46 16.89 7.56
CA GLN A 269 5.48 16.26 8.39
C GLN A 269 4.90 15.76 9.71
N GLU A 270 4.07 16.56 10.36
CA GLU A 270 3.38 16.19 11.61
C GLU A 270 2.44 15.00 11.37
N LEU A 271 1.59 15.09 10.34
CA LEU A 271 0.60 14.04 10.01
C LEU A 271 1.30 12.71 9.69
N TYR A 272 2.34 12.75 8.87
CA TYR A 272 3.07 11.53 8.54
C TYR A 272 3.86 10.97 9.72
N SER A 273 4.47 11.81 10.57
CA SER A 273 5.16 11.37 11.77
C SER A 273 4.23 10.60 12.72
N LYS A 274 3.02 11.14 12.97
CA LYS A 274 2.01 10.46 13.78
C LYS A 274 1.53 9.17 13.13
N TRP A 275 1.34 9.17 11.80
CA TRP A 275 1.02 7.96 11.05
C TRP A 275 2.10 6.91 11.18
N PHE A 276 3.37 7.27 11.00
CA PHE A 276 4.48 6.31 11.06
C PHE A 276 4.65 5.71 12.45
N ILE A 277 4.53 6.53 13.50
CA ILE A 277 4.52 6.04 14.90
C ILE A 277 3.38 5.03 15.09
N PHE A 278 2.18 5.34 14.63
CA PHE A 278 1.04 4.43 14.73
C PHE A 278 1.23 3.17 13.87
N TYR A 279 1.75 3.31 12.66
CA TYR A 279 2.08 2.20 11.78
C TYR A 279 3.04 1.20 12.44
N CYS A 280 4.10 1.69 13.07
CA CYS A 280 5.05 0.83 13.77
C CYS A 280 4.44 0.18 15.02
N LYS A 281 3.49 0.86 15.68
CA LYS A 281 2.86 0.39 16.93
C LYS A 281 1.72 -0.60 16.67
N SER A 282 1.00 -0.48 15.57
CA SER A 282 -0.20 -1.28 15.27
C SER A 282 -0.24 -1.73 13.79
N PRO A 283 0.78 -2.43 13.30
CA PRO A 283 0.83 -2.87 11.90
C PRO A 283 -0.33 -3.80 11.54
N GLU A 284 -0.79 -4.63 12.48
CA GLU A 284 -1.89 -5.56 12.28
C GLU A 284 -3.21 -4.84 11.98
N SER A 285 -3.53 -3.79 12.73
CA SER A 285 -4.76 -3.03 12.50
C SER A 285 -4.77 -2.35 11.14
N ILE A 286 -3.61 -1.82 10.73
CA ILE A 286 -3.44 -1.19 9.42
C ILE A 286 -3.54 -2.24 8.30
N ASN A 287 -2.91 -3.41 8.48
CA ASN A 287 -3.02 -4.50 7.52
C ASN A 287 -4.46 -4.97 7.36
N LEU A 288 -5.20 -5.14 8.45
CA LEU A 288 -6.62 -5.48 8.43
C LEU A 288 -7.49 -4.39 7.79
N TYR A 289 -7.16 -3.10 8.03
CA TYR A 289 -7.88 -2.01 7.36
C TYR A 289 -7.73 -2.07 5.83
N PHE A 290 -6.53 -2.32 5.32
CA PHE A 290 -6.28 -2.41 3.87
C PHE A 290 -6.55 -3.79 3.28
N TYR A 291 -6.86 -4.79 4.11
CA TYR A 291 -7.16 -6.13 3.62
C TYR A 291 -8.45 -6.15 2.79
N LYS A 292 -8.32 -6.63 1.55
CA LYS A 292 -9.45 -6.83 0.64
C LYS A 292 -9.96 -8.25 0.81
N THR A 293 -11.14 -8.38 1.38
CA THR A 293 -11.84 -9.67 1.41
C THR A 293 -12.34 -10.02 0.02
N LYS A 294 -11.98 -11.21 -0.48
CA LYS A 294 -12.54 -11.78 -1.72
C LYS A 294 -13.80 -12.61 -1.43
N GLY A 295 -14.24 -12.63 -0.18
CA GLY A 295 -15.27 -13.51 0.32
C GLY A 295 -16.61 -12.82 0.57
N TRP A 296 -17.32 -13.35 1.56
CA TRP A 296 -18.65 -12.91 1.92
C TRP A 296 -18.64 -11.56 2.66
N GLN A 297 -19.78 -10.89 2.67
CA GLN A 297 -19.94 -9.58 3.29
C GLN A 297 -19.60 -9.58 4.80
N HIS A 298 -19.83 -10.71 5.50
CA HIS A 298 -19.45 -10.86 6.90
C HIS A 298 -17.94 -10.88 7.13
N ASP A 299 -17.13 -11.35 6.16
CA ASP A 299 -15.67 -11.31 6.26
C ASP A 299 -15.18 -9.87 6.23
N PHE A 300 -15.77 -9.03 5.37
CA PHE A 300 -15.45 -7.60 5.34
C PHE A 300 -15.81 -6.94 6.68
N PHE A 301 -17.01 -7.20 7.19
CA PHE A 301 -17.46 -6.68 8.49
C PHE A 301 -16.49 -7.08 9.61
N LEU A 302 -16.17 -8.38 9.74
CA LEU A 302 -15.29 -8.90 10.77
C LEU A 302 -13.89 -8.29 10.69
N THR A 303 -13.35 -8.18 9.50
CA THR A 303 -12.01 -7.61 9.27
C THR A 303 -11.96 -6.15 9.76
N LYS A 304 -12.99 -5.34 9.42
CA LYS A 304 -13.05 -3.94 9.88
C LYS A 304 -13.31 -3.84 11.39
N ALA A 305 -14.13 -4.72 11.95
CA ALA A 305 -14.38 -4.77 13.39
C ALA A 305 -13.10 -5.15 14.18
N GLN A 306 -12.31 -6.09 13.69
CA GLN A 306 -11.03 -6.47 14.29
C GLN A 306 -10.00 -5.35 14.18
N ALA A 307 -9.88 -4.71 13.01
CA ALA A 307 -9.01 -3.56 12.81
C ALA A 307 -9.32 -2.43 13.78
N LEU A 308 -10.61 -2.10 13.96
CA LEU A 308 -11.07 -1.07 14.88
C LEU A 308 -10.73 -1.42 16.34
N GLU A 309 -10.98 -2.67 16.75
CA GLU A 309 -10.68 -3.12 18.12
C GLU A 309 -9.18 -2.99 18.43
N GLU A 310 -8.34 -3.49 17.53
CA GLU A 310 -6.90 -3.46 17.71
C GLU A 310 -6.35 -2.04 17.70
N ALA A 311 -6.72 -1.22 16.73
CA ALA A 311 -6.32 0.17 16.66
C ALA A 311 -6.72 0.95 17.92
N HIS A 312 -7.97 0.81 18.37
CA HIS A 312 -8.43 1.47 19.60
C HIS A 312 -7.61 1.04 20.82
N ARG A 313 -7.26 -0.25 20.94
CA ARG A 313 -6.45 -0.78 22.05
C ARG A 313 -5.07 -0.16 22.06
N GLN A 314 -4.44 -0.02 20.92
CA GLN A 314 -3.10 0.55 20.79
C GLN A 314 -3.05 2.06 21.05
N ILE A 315 -4.11 2.78 20.69
CA ILE A 315 -4.20 4.23 20.92
C ILE A 315 -4.52 4.53 22.40
N ASN A 316 -5.31 3.66 23.05
CA ASN A 316 -5.83 3.87 24.41
C ASN A 316 -5.40 2.74 25.34
N PRO A 317 -4.11 2.62 25.73
CA PRO A 317 -3.61 1.51 26.52
C PRO A 317 -4.27 1.41 27.92
N GLY A 318 -4.79 2.50 28.47
CA GLY A 318 -5.58 2.51 29.71
C GLY A 318 -6.92 1.77 29.62
N THR A 319 -7.38 1.42 28.43
CA THR A 319 -8.65 0.75 28.16
C THR A 319 -8.51 -0.76 27.91
N ASN A 320 -7.41 -1.39 28.31
CA ASN A 320 -7.16 -2.82 28.02
C ASN A 320 -8.26 -3.75 28.57
N LYS A 321 -8.92 -3.36 29.66
CA LYS A 321 -10.04 -4.11 30.25
C LYS A 321 -11.40 -3.85 29.59
N TRP A 322 -11.47 -2.91 28.65
CA TRP A 322 -12.73 -2.59 27.98
C TRP A 322 -13.13 -3.72 27.02
N GLY A 323 -14.42 -4.06 27.05
CA GLY A 323 -15.00 -4.92 26.04
C GLY A 323 -15.14 -4.20 24.69
N TYR A 324 -15.36 -4.97 23.64
CA TYR A 324 -15.52 -4.44 22.27
C TYR A 324 -16.62 -3.37 22.18
N GLN A 325 -17.78 -3.62 22.80
CA GLN A 325 -18.89 -2.68 22.85
C GLN A 325 -18.51 -1.30 23.37
N SER A 326 -17.81 -1.25 24.52
CA SER A 326 -17.41 0.02 25.13
C SER A 326 -16.43 0.81 24.25
N ARG A 327 -15.62 0.12 23.45
CA ARG A 327 -14.72 0.77 22.47
C ARG A 327 -15.49 1.42 21.33
N VAL A 328 -16.47 0.69 20.77
CA VAL A 328 -17.33 1.20 19.71
C VAL A 328 -18.16 2.39 20.20
N GLU A 329 -18.72 2.29 21.41
CA GLU A 329 -19.52 3.36 22.02
C GLU A 329 -18.69 4.62 22.28
N ALA A 330 -17.47 4.47 22.79
CA ALA A 330 -16.56 5.61 23.00
C ALA A 330 -16.19 6.33 21.69
N LEU A 331 -15.91 5.57 20.62
CA LEU A 331 -15.63 6.13 19.31
C LEU A 331 -16.86 6.79 18.70
N PHE A 332 -18.03 6.16 18.84
CA PHE A 332 -19.29 6.76 18.40
C PHE A 332 -19.53 8.11 19.06
N ASN A 333 -19.41 8.17 20.40
CA ASN A 333 -19.60 9.41 21.14
C ASN A 333 -18.60 10.50 20.73
N LYS A 334 -17.36 10.12 20.43
CA LYS A 334 -16.34 11.03 19.93
C LYS A 334 -16.72 11.62 18.57
N PHE A 335 -17.26 10.81 17.66
CA PHE A 335 -17.63 11.23 16.30
C PHE A 335 -19.14 11.33 16.11
N CYS A 336 -19.89 11.69 17.17
CA CYS A 336 -21.34 11.67 17.19
C CYS A 336 -21.96 12.54 16.08
N ASN A 337 -21.35 13.66 15.71
CA ASN A 337 -21.82 14.52 14.64
C ASN A 337 -21.88 13.83 13.27
N VAL A 338 -20.94 12.93 12.99
CA VAL A 338 -20.93 12.13 11.77
C VAL A 338 -21.83 10.91 11.94
N MET A 339 -21.77 10.22 13.09
CA MET A 339 -22.48 8.98 13.34
C MET A 339 -23.98 9.15 13.70
N ALA A 340 -24.46 10.37 13.85
CA ALA A 340 -25.86 10.66 14.24
C ALA A 340 -26.91 9.98 13.35
N HIS A 341 -26.59 9.73 12.08
CA HIS A 341 -27.47 9.03 11.14
C HIS A 341 -27.77 7.56 11.54
N THR A 342 -26.93 6.94 12.37
CA THR A 342 -27.09 5.53 12.80
C THR A 342 -27.89 5.37 14.09
N GLY A 343 -28.29 6.44 14.78
CA GLY A 343 -29.06 6.44 16.01
C GLY A 343 -28.24 6.79 17.24
N ASP A 344 -28.45 6.11 18.36
CA ASP A 344 -27.70 6.34 19.59
C ASP A 344 -26.50 5.38 19.75
N ALA A 345 -25.49 5.82 20.50
CA ALA A 345 -24.23 5.10 20.69
C ALA A 345 -24.41 3.69 21.30
N GLN A 346 -25.32 3.56 22.28
CA GLN A 346 -25.56 2.29 22.96
C GLN A 346 -26.26 1.28 22.04
N ALA A 347 -27.27 1.71 21.29
CA ALA A 347 -27.95 0.85 20.33
C ALA A 347 -27.01 0.39 19.23
N PHE A 348 -26.24 1.32 18.65
CA PHE A 348 -25.26 1.01 17.61
C PHE A 348 -24.19 0.02 18.11
N SER A 349 -23.57 0.32 19.26
CA SER A 349 -22.50 -0.54 19.82
C SER A 349 -22.99 -1.95 20.18
N ASN A 350 -24.23 -2.09 20.64
CA ASN A 350 -24.85 -3.39 20.88
C ASN A 350 -25.01 -4.20 19.58
N ILE A 351 -25.51 -3.56 18.53
CA ILE A 351 -25.72 -4.20 17.21
C ILE A 351 -24.38 -4.66 16.64
N VAL A 352 -23.38 -3.79 16.64
CA VAL A 352 -22.04 -4.12 16.13
C VAL A 352 -21.42 -5.27 16.92
N LYS A 353 -21.54 -5.26 18.24
CA LYS A 353 -21.06 -6.35 19.11
C LYS A 353 -21.77 -7.67 18.81
N ASP A 354 -23.11 -7.67 18.71
CA ASP A 354 -23.86 -8.91 18.47
C ASP A 354 -23.48 -9.53 17.12
N HIS A 355 -23.29 -8.72 16.07
CA HIS A 355 -22.83 -9.20 14.77
C HIS A 355 -21.39 -9.74 14.85
N ARG A 356 -20.47 -8.99 15.49
CA ARG A 356 -19.09 -9.43 15.67
C ARG A 356 -19.00 -10.76 16.41
N ASP A 357 -19.71 -10.90 17.52
CA ASP A 357 -19.69 -12.12 18.32
C ASP A 357 -20.34 -13.30 17.57
N TYR A 358 -21.42 -13.04 16.82
CA TYR A 358 -22.03 -14.08 16.00
C TYR A 358 -21.09 -14.57 14.91
N TYR A 359 -20.61 -13.69 14.05
CA TYR A 359 -19.79 -14.08 12.90
C TYR A 359 -18.38 -14.56 13.28
N SER A 360 -17.85 -14.17 14.46
CA SER A 360 -16.57 -14.70 14.96
C SER A 360 -16.68 -16.11 15.52
N HIS A 361 -17.83 -16.46 16.11
CA HIS A 361 -17.98 -17.69 16.90
C HIS A 361 -19.18 -18.53 16.49
N TRP A 362 -19.99 -18.04 15.57
CA TRP A 362 -21.25 -18.69 15.13
C TRP A 362 -22.17 -19.07 16.30
N PHE A 363 -22.28 -18.20 17.32
CA PHE A 363 -23.11 -18.46 18.48
C PHE A 363 -24.59 -18.50 18.11
N GLU A 364 -25.17 -19.68 18.04
CA GLU A 364 -26.57 -19.90 17.64
C GLU A 364 -27.56 -19.04 18.45
N LYS A 365 -27.27 -18.77 19.73
CA LYS A 365 -28.07 -17.88 20.59
C LYS A 365 -28.19 -16.45 20.09
N LYS A 366 -27.26 -16.02 19.20
CA LYS A 366 -27.26 -14.66 18.64
C LYS A 366 -27.78 -14.60 17.22
N ARG A 367 -28.11 -15.73 16.60
CA ARG A 367 -28.60 -15.80 15.21
C ARG A 367 -29.79 -14.86 14.95
N ASN A 368 -30.74 -14.81 15.88
CA ASN A 368 -31.93 -13.95 15.77
C ASN A 368 -31.66 -12.45 15.99
N LYS A 369 -30.41 -12.07 16.35
CA LYS A 369 -30.00 -10.69 16.60
C LYS A 369 -29.16 -10.10 15.49
N VAL A 370 -28.82 -10.89 14.50
CA VAL A 370 -27.92 -10.49 13.41
C VAL A 370 -28.64 -10.43 12.09
N SER A 371 -28.20 -9.51 11.27
CA SER A 371 -28.71 -9.28 9.93
C SER A 371 -27.71 -9.76 8.90
N ASN A 372 -28.21 -10.03 7.69
CA ASN A 372 -27.41 -10.38 6.53
C ASN A 372 -27.73 -9.44 5.35
N GLY A 373 -27.09 -9.69 4.21
CA GLY A 373 -27.36 -8.97 2.98
C GLY A 373 -27.15 -7.46 3.11
N LEU A 374 -28.15 -6.69 2.65
CA LEU A 374 -28.04 -5.23 2.55
C LEU A 374 -27.80 -4.55 3.90
N ILE A 375 -28.45 -5.04 4.95
CA ILE A 375 -28.34 -4.45 6.30
C ILE A 375 -26.94 -4.65 6.86
N LEU A 376 -26.38 -5.86 6.72
CA LEU A 376 -24.97 -6.11 7.08
C LEU A 376 -24.01 -5.23 6.26
N GLY A 377 -24.35 -4.95 5.00
CA GLY A 377 -23.58 -4.03 4.14
C GLY A 377 -23.55 -2.61 4.70
N TYR A 378 -24.67 -2.08 5.15
CA TYR A 378 -24.72 -0.75 5.80
C TYR A 378 -23.95 -0.75 7.12
N LEU A 379 -24.17 -1.74 7.98
CA LEU A 379 -23.42 -1.86 9.23
C LEU A 379 -21.90 -1.92 9.00
N SER A 380 -21.47 -2.66 7.99
CA SER A 380 -20.08 -2.78 7.61
C SER A 380 -19.48 -1.43 7.16
N ARG A 381 -20.28 -0.63 6.45
CA ARG A 381 -19.87 0.73 6.04
C ARG A 381 -19.76 1.66 7.24
N ASP A 382 -20.70 1.59 8.20
CA ASP A 382 -20.66 2.41 9.40
C ASP A 382 -19.45 2.06 10.28
N VAL A 383 -19.12 0.77 10.44
CA VAL A 383 -17.94 0.34 11.17
C VAL A 383 -16.66 0.78 10.45
N ASN A 384 -16.63 0.68 9.11
CA ASN A 384 -15.49 1.16 8.33
C ASN A 384 -15.33 2.68 8.42
N LEU A 385 -16.42 3.45 8.35
CA LEU A 385 -16.39 4.91 8.54
C LEU A 385 -15.85 5.28 9.93
N LEU A 386 -16.30 4.59 10.98
CA LEU A 386 -15.82 4.81 12.33
C LEU A 386 -14.32 4.51 12.47
N LEU A 387 -13.83 3.45 11.83
CA LEU A 387 -12.42 3.12 11.75
C LEU A 387 -11.62 4.20 10.99
N GLU A 388 -12.09 4.67 9.86
CA GLU A 388 -11.44 5.71 9.06
C GLU A 388 -11.36 7.04 9.82
N MET A 389 -12.43 7.45 10.51
CA MET A 389 -12.41 8.65 11.37
C MET A 389 -11.40 8.51 12.51
N MET A 390 -11.31 7.32 13.12
CA MET A 390 -10.31 7.05 14.14
C MET A 390 -8.88 7.16 13.56
N LEU A 391 -8.62 6.60 12.38
CA LEU A 391 -7.32 6.72 11.72
C LEU A 391 -6.97 8.17 11.37
N LEU A 392 -7.92 8.93 10.84
CA LEU A 392 -7.75 10.37 10.58
C LEU A 392 -7.42 11.14 11.87
N ASN A 393 -8.09 10.81 12.97
CA ASN A 393 -7.80 11.43 14.26
C ASN A 393 -6.40 11.07 14.80
N VAL A 394 -5.98 9.82 14.63
CA VAL A 394 -4.64 9.36 15.01
C VAL A 394 -3.54 10.14 14.30
N ILE A 395 -3.72 10.42 13.03
CA ILE A 395 -2.74 11.17 12.25
C ILE A 395 -2.76 12.67 12.52
N GLY A 396 -3.75 13.17 13.26
CA GLY A 396 -3.75 14.54 13.78
C GLY A 396 -4.88 15.44 13.31
N PHE A 397 -5.89 14.95 12.61
CA PHE A 397 -7.09 15.73 12.33
C PHE A 397 -7.99 15.76 13.57
N ASP A 398 -8.53 16.94 13.86
CA ASP A 398 -9.54 17.09 14.92
C ASP A 398 -10.94 16.67 14.44
N GLU A 399 -11.90 16.65 15.34
CA GLU A 399 -13.27 16.20 15.05
C GLU A 399 -13.99 17.10 14.03
N THR A 400 -13.68 18.40 14.04
CA THR A 400 -14.27 19.37 13.10
C THR A 400 -13.68 19.21 11.70
N GLU A 401 -12.37 18.98 11.62
CA GLU A 401 -11.68 18.68 10.36
C GLU A 401 -12.19 17.38 9.77
N ILE A 402 -12.33 16.32 10.60
CA ILE A 402 -12.84 15.01 10.19
C ILE A 402 -14.26 15.12 9.64
N LEU A 403 -15.14 15.88 10.31
CA LEU A 403 -16.48 16.12 9.81
C LEU A 403 -16.47 16.71 8.40
N LYS A 404 -15.66 17.76 8.17
CA LYS A 404 -15.51 18.39 6.86
C LYS A 404 -14.96 17.43 5.80
N ILE A 405 -13.95 16.64 6.17
CA ILE A 405 -13.34 15.64 5.29
C ILE A 405 -14.39 14.61 4.84
N VAL A 406 -15.18 14.10 5.78
CA VAL A 406 -16.21 13.09 5.49
C VAL A 406 -17.36 13.68 4.66
N GLU A 407 -17.81 14.90 4.96
CA GLU A 407 -18.87 15.58 4.21
C GLU A 407 -18.43 15.95 2.78
N ASN A 408 -17.17 16.28 2.57
CA ASN A 408 -16.62 16.57 1.25
C ASN A 408 -16.36 15.29 0.43
N CYS A 409 -16.13 14.16 1.09
CA CYS A 409 -15.87 12.91 0.39
C CYS A 409 -17.14 12.36 -0.26
N MET A 410 -17.18 12.32 -1.59
CA MET A 410 -18.36 11.96 -2.38
C MET A 410 -18.97 10.61 -1.98
N ALA A 411 -18.12 9.62 -1.66
CA ALA A 411 -18.60 8.29 -1.27
C ALA A 411 -19.37 8.30 0.07
N TYR A 412 -19.03 9.21 0.99
CA TYR A 412 -19.73 9.35 2.26
C TYR A 412 -20.87 10.38 2.19
N ARG A 413 -20.66 11.47 1.47
CA ARG A 413 -21.70 12.47 1.28
C ARG A 413 -23.01 11.85 0.78
N SER A 414 -22.96 11.11 -0.32
CA SER A 414 -24.13 10.41 -0.85
C SER A 414 -24.69 9.38 0.13
N TYR A 415 -23.80 8.69 0.87
CA TYR A 415 -24.21 7.70 1.87
C TYR A 415 -24.91 8.37 3.07
N LEU A 416 -24.41 9.48 3.58
CA LEU A 416 -24.99 10.22 4.69
C LEU A 416 -26.32 10.90 4.28
N GLU A 417 -26.40 11.43 3.07
CA GLU A 417 -27.65 12.00 2.52
C GLU A 417 -28.75 10.94 2.42
N ILE A 418 -28.46 9.77 1.82
CA ILE A 418 -29.39 8.64 1.76
C ILE A 418 -29.78 8.18 3.17
N GLY A 419 -28.82 8.10 4.09
CA GLY A 419 -29.09 7.74 5.47
C GLY A 419 -30.02 8.74 6.17
N ARG A 420 -29.87 10.05 5.93
CA ARG A 420 -30.73 11.10 6.49
C ARG A 420 -32.15 11.07 5.93
N GLU A 421 -32.32 10.75 4.64
CA GLU A 421 -33.61 10.76 3.95
C GLU A 421 -34.41 9.46 4.11
N HIS A 422 -33.71 8.31 4.09
CA HIS A 422 -34.34 7.00 3.99
C HIS A 422 -34.27 6.17 5.28
N TYR A 423 -33.56 6.63 6.30
CA TYR A 423 -33.59 6.01 7.60
C TYR A 423 -34.46 6.83 8.53
N PRO A 424 -35.64 6.30 8.88
CA PRO A 424 -36.57 6.94 9.80
C PRO A 424 -35.95 7.10 11.20
N SER A 425 -36.60 7.83 12.06
CA SER A 425 -36.17 8.13 13.42
C SER A 425 -35.61 6.90 14.16
N SER A 426 -34.77 7.12 15.19
CA SER A 426 -34.08 6.04 15.94
C SER A 426 -34.99 4.93 16.45
N SER A 427 -36.29 5.20 16.64
CA SER A 427 -37.33 4.20 17.02
C SER A 427 -37.70 3.25 15.87
N GLU A 428 -37.79 3.76 14.65
CA GLU A 428 -38.10 2.96 13.45
C GLU A 428 -36.91 2.15 12.96
N ARG A 429 -35.67 2.63 13.19
CA ARG A 429 -34.46 1.86 12.91
C ARG A 429 -34.32 0.62 13.77
N ARG A 430 -34.77 0.64 15.02
CA ARG A 430 -34.83 -0.56 15.86
C ARG A 430 -35.68 -1.65 15.21
N HIS A 431 -36.73 -1.29 14.50
CA HIS A 431 -37.56 -2.24 13.76
C HIS A 431 -36.88 -2.77 12.49
N LEU A 432 -36.12 -1.94 11.75
CA LEU A 432 -35.33 -2.40 10.60
C LEU A 432 -34.21 -3.38 10.99
N TRP A 433 -33.55 -3.14 12.12
CA TRP A 433 -32.54 -4.06 12.66
C TRP A 433 -33.17 -5.30 13.35
N ALA A 434 -34.38 -5.19 13.88
CA ALA A 434 -35.08 -6.25 14.61
C ALA A 434 -36.05 -7.07 13.75
N SER A 435 -36.51 -6.55 12.60
CA SER A 435 -37.58 -7.12 11.80
C SER A 435 -37.16 -8.02 10.63
N THR A 436 -35.91 -8.38 10.55
CA THR A 436 -35.55 -9.49 9.65
C THR A 436 -36.01 -10.78 10.31
N SER A 437 -37.16 -11.26 9.89
CA SER A 437 -37.67 -12.60 10.19
C SER A 437 -36.57 -13.64 10.04
N PRO A 438 -36.56 -14.70 10.86
CA PRO A 438 -35.62 -15.80 10.67
C PRO A 438 -35.67 -16.28 9.23
N ILE A 439 -34.54 -16.54 8.66
CA ILE A 439 -34.45 -17.20 7.36
C ILE A 439 -35.10 -18.58 7.56
N GLU A 440 -36.38 -18.69 7.24
CA GLU A 440 -37.00 -19.98 6.99
C GLU A 440 -36.49 -20.43 5.62
N ASN A 441 -35.67 -21.47 5.65
CA ASN A 441 -35.29 -22.36 4.55
C ASN A 441 -34.47 -21.78 3.39
N MET A 442 -33.14 -21.95 3.47
CA MET A 442 -32.37 -22.61 2.40
C MET A 442 -31.26 -23.47 3.00
#